data_256fb5b91eaf15a3d7cb86f3d61d2af8
#
_entry.id   256fb5b91eaf15a3d7cb86f3d61d2af8
#
_cell.length_a   1.000
_cell.length_b   1.000
_cell.length_c   1.000
_cell.angle_alpha   90.00
_cell.angle_beta   90.00
_cell.angle_gamma   90.00
#
_symmetry.space_group_name_H-M   'P 1'
#
loop_
_entity.id
_entity.type
_entity.pdbx_description
1 polymer ?
#
loop_
_entity_poly.entity_id
_entity_poly.type
_entity_poly.pdbx_seq_one_letter_code
_entity_poly.pdbx_strand_id
1 'polypeptide(L)'
;ASLITNIIIVFAFPVLTVALAMGTFDRLFGTHFFATTNGGMDMLWANLFWIWGHPEVYILILPAFGIYSEIIPTFAGRNLYGYKTMVLSMVLISLLSFFVWAHHFYTMGQGALANSIFSITTMAIAVPTGIKIFNWLFTLWKGKIRITTPMLYSILFIPLFTIGGVTGVMLGMSAADYQYHNTMFLVAHFHMVIIPGVVFAMLAGLTYWWPKMFGYMLNERLGKLAAWLIAIGTLVAFMPMFISGLDGQARRMYTYSESTGFGLWNMIAFVGAIILAIGFIVIVYNIYYSTRYASRDIPADPWNARSLEWAIPSPAPAYNFAKTPVVETRDAFWTAKKSGKSLFKGDYKEIHMPNYSGQPIIAAGFLFVFGFAMIFSMWVLAIISALGFFGCLIYRTFEKDDGYHISPKERSEEHTSELQSHTEI
;
A
#
# COMPACT_ATOMS: atom_id res chain seq x y z
N ALA A 1 -1.06 -9.93 6.56
CA ALA A 1 -1.05 -9.24 5.26
C ALA A 1 0.35 -9.29 4.63
N SER A 2 1.35 -8.63 5.21
CA SER A 2 2.70 -8.50 4.63
C SER A 2 3.36 -9.84 4.23
N LEU A 3 3.26 -10.87 5.08
CA LEU A 3 3.79 -12.20 4.74
C LEU A 3 3.17 -12.77 3.45
N ILE A 4 1.84 -12.70 3.33
CA ILE A 4 1.11 -13.19 2.15
C ILE A 4 1.52 -12.37 0.91
N THR A 5 1.63 -11.06 1.04
CA THR A 5 2.10 -10.18 -0.03
C THR A 5 3.51 -10.55 -0.50
N ASN A 6 4.44 -10.79 0.42
CA ASN A 6 5.81 -11.18 0.06
C ASN A 6 5.86 -12.53 -0.67
N ILE A 7 4.96 -13.47 -0.33
CA ILE A 7 4.83 -14.73 -1.08
C ILE A 7 4.41 -14.45 -2.53
N ILE A 8 3.42 -13.56 -2.75
CA ILE A 8 3.02 -13.18 -4.13
C ILE A 8 4.20 -12.56 -4.89
N ILE A 9 4.97 -11.67 -4.26
CA ILE A 9 6.15 -11.04 -4.86
C ILE A 9 7.15 -12.09 -5.36
N VAL A 10 7.48 -13.08 -4.52
CA VAL A 10 8.46 -14.13 -4.85
C VAL A 10 8.05 -14.93 -6.09
N PHE A 11 6.74 -15.16 -6.31
CA PHE A 11 6.26 -15.91 -7.46
C PHE A 11 5.98 -15.05 -8.69
N ALA A 12 5.57 -13.78 -8.53
CA ALA A 12 5.17 -12.92 -9.63
C ALA A 12 6.37 -12.24 -10.33
N PHE A 13 7.33 -11.72 -9.57
CA PHE A 13 8.45 -10.94 -10.13
C PHE A 13 9.40 -11.72 -11.04
N PRO A 14 9.69 -13.02 -10.83
CA PRO A 14 10.51 -13.77 -11.79
C PRO A 14 9.93 -13.79 -13.21
N VAL A 15 8.60 -13.85 -13.35
CA VAL A 15 7.95 -13.85 -14.68
C VAL A 15 8.12 -12.50 -15.37
N LEU A 16 7.97 -11.39 -14.62
CA LEU A 16 8.26 -10.05 -15.14
C LEU A 16 9.74 -9.93 -15.56
N THR A 17 10.66 -10.43 -14.74
CA THR A 17 12.09 -10.40 -15.04
C THR A 17 12.41 -11.12 -16.34
N VAL A 18 11.80 -12.30 -16.58
CA VAL A 18 11.93 -13.03 -17.85
C VAL A 18 11.40 -12.20 -19.02
N ALA A 19 10.21 -11.61 -18.90
CA ALA A 19 9.63 -10.77 -19.95
C ALA A 19 10.53 -9.58 -20.32
N LEU A 20 11.07 -8.90 -19.30
CA LEU A 20 11.98 -7.76 -19.50
C LEU A 20 13.33 -8.19 -20.09
N ALA A 21 13.87 -9.33 -19.68
CA ALA A 21 15.10 -9.88 -20.26
C ALA A 21 14.90 -10.21 -21.75
N MET A 22 13.79 -10.88 -22.11
CA MET A 22 13.45 -11.17 -23.53
C MET A 22 13.31 -9.89 -24.33
N GLY A 23 12.62 -8.86 -23.81
CA GLY A 23 12.51 -7.55 -24.46
C GLY A 23 13.87 -6.83 -24.61
N THR A 24 14.76 -7.02 -23.63
CA THR A 24 16.13 -6.49 -23.70
C THR A 24 16.94 -7.19 -24.80
N PHE A 25 16.80 -8.52 -24.92
CA PHE A 25 17.45 -9.26 -26.01
C PHE A 25 16.90 -8.86 -27.38
N ASP A 26 15.60 -8.69 -27.54
CA ASP A 26 15.00 -8.18 -28.79
C ASP A 26 15.60 -6.81 -29.17
N ARG A 27 15.79 -5.93 -28.19
CA ARG A 27 16.28 -4.57 -28.42
C ARG A 27 17.79 -4.48 -28.68
N LEU A 28 18.60 -5.29 -27.97
CA LEU A 28 20.06 -5.17 -28.01
C LEU A 28 20.75 -6.19 -28.91
N PHE A 29 20.16 -7.39 -29.06
CA PHE A 29 20.79 -8.50 -29.75
C PHE A 29 20.05 -8.92 -31.03
N GLY A 30 18.97 -8.21 -31.39
CA GLY A 30 18.21 -8.48 -32.60
C GLY A 30 17.45 -9.81 -32.57
N THR A 31 17.13 -10.33 -31.38
CA THR A 31 16.19 -11.45 -31.25
C THR A 31 14.76 -10.99 -31.55
N HIS A 32 13.84 -11.93 -31.76
CA HIS A 32 12.47 -11.62 -32.18
C HIS A 32 11.44 -12.35 -31.36
N PHE A 33 11.56 -12.31 -30.02
CA PHE A 33 10.58 -12.96 -29.11
C PHE A 33 9.17 -12.39 -29.27
N PHE A 34 9.07 -11.05 -29.42
CA PHE A 34 7.78 -10.35 -29.44
C PHE A 34 7.45 -9.71 -30.79
N ALA A 35 8.38 -9.60 -31.72
CA ALA A 35 8.17 -8.96 -33.01
C ALA A 35 7.49 -9.94 -34.00
N THR A 36 6.19 -9.75 -34.26
CA THR A 36 5.36 -10.64 -35.11
C THR A 36 5.82 -10.69 -36.56
N THR A 37 6.40 -9.61 -37.07
CA THR A 37 6.93 -9.52 -38.44
C THR A 37 8.09 -10.49 -38.72
N ASN A 38 8.78 -10.93 -37.65
CA ASN A 38 9.97 -11.78 -37.74
C ASN A 38 9.78 -13.12 -37.01
N GLY A 39 8.52 -13.58 -36.90
CA GLY A 39 8.19 -14.89 -36.31
C GLY A 39 8.05 -14.89 -34.78
N GLY A 40 8.08 -13.74 -34.13
CA GLY A 40 7.78 -13.60 -32.71
C GLY A 40 6.28 -13.58 -32.41
N MET A 41 5.93 -13.48 -31.12
CA MET A 41 4.56 -13.51 -30.64
C MET A 41 4.30 -12.37 -29.63
N ASP A 42 3.47 -11.41 -29.99
CA ASP A 42 3.05 -10.30 -29.11
C ASP A 42 2.20 -10.80 -27.92
N MET A 43 1.38 -11.84 -28.14
CA MET A 43 0.61 -12.49 -27.06
C MET A 43 1.51 -13.10 -25.98
N LEU A 44 2.74 -13.49 -26.30
CA LEU A 44 3.71 -13.96 -25.33
C LEU A 44 4.06 -12.84 -24.34
N TRP A 45 4.28 -11.59 -24.85
CA TRP A 45 4.47 -10.42 -23.99
C TRP A 45 3.25 -10.19 -23.09
N ALA A 46 2.06 -10.18 -23.68
CA ALA A 46 0.82 -9.93 -22.93
C ALA A 46 0.65 -10.93 -21.77
N ASN A 47 0.87 -12.24 -22.04
CA ASN A 47 0.77 -13.26 -21.00
C ASN A 47 1.84 -13.11 -19.92
N LEU A 48 3.11 -13.02 -20.28
CA LEU A 48 4.21 -12.89 -19.30
C LEU A 48 4.06 -11.64 -18.44
N PHE A 49 3.73 -10.50 -19.06
CA PHE A 49 3.54 -9.25 -18.34
C PHE A 49 2.35 -9.33 -17.37
N TRP A 50 1.19 -9.86 -17.78
CA TRP A 50 -0.01 -9.87 -16.96
C TRP A 50 -0.05 -11.00 -15.92
N ILE A 51 0.72 -12.09 -16.11
CA ILE A 51 0.95 -13.09 -15.03
C ILE A 51 1.60 -12.40 -13.81
N TRP A 52 2.43 -11.39 -14.01
CA TRP A 52 2.87 -10.49 -12.93
C TRP A 52 1.85 -9.38 -12.67
N GLY A 53 1.35 -8.71 -13.72
CA GLY A 53 0.63 -7.45 -13.60
C GLY A 53 -0.68 -7.54 -12.82
N HIS A 54 -1.39 -8.68 -12.87
CA HIS A 54 -2.57 -8.84 -12.02
C HIS A 54 -2.20 -9.14 -10.55
N PRO A 55 -1.30 -10.10 -10.23
CA PRO A 55 -0.78 -10.22 -8.87
C PRO A 55 -0.22 -8.92 -8.28
N GLU A 56 0.35 -8.03 -9.11
CA GLU A 56 0.85 -6.73 -8.67
C GLU A 56 -0.24 -5.88 -7.99
N VAL A 57 -1.46 -5.83 -8.52
CA VAL A 57 -2.55 -5.07 -7.90
C VAL A 57 -2.92 -5.63 -6.52
N TYR A 58 -2.74 -6.94 -6.30
CA TYR A 58 -2.94 -7.56 -4.98
C TYR A 58 -1.73 -7.37 -4.06
N ILE A 59 -0.52 -7.27 -4.58
CA ILE A 59 0.66 -6.85 -3.83
C ILE A 59 0.43 -5.45 -3.23
N LEU A 60 -0.20 -4.55 -3.96
CA LEU A 60 -0.53 -3.20 -3.48
C LEU A 60 -1.64 -3.20 -2.42
N ILE A 61 -2.73 -3.94 -2.64
CA ILE A 61 -3.94 -3.81 -1.79
C ILE A 61 -3.88 -4.64 -0.51
N LEU A 62 -3.20 -5.80 -0.47
CA LEU A 62 -3.19 -6.66 0.71
C LEU A 62 -2.54 -6.03 1.94
N PRO A 63 -1.39 -5.30 1.84
CA PRO A 63 -0.86 -4.54 2.96
C PRO A 63 -1.83 -3.46 3.46
N ALA A 64 -2.49 -2.78 2.53
CA ALA A 64 -3.51 -1.78 2.84
C ALA A 64 -4.67 -2.38 3.66
N PHE A 65 -5.14 -3.57 3.30
CA PHE A 65 -6.14 -4.31 4.08
C PHE A 65 -5.65 -4.67 5.49
N GLY A 66 -4.34 -4.89 5.64
CA GLY A 66 -3.69 -5.05 6.95
C GLY A 66 -3.81 -3.78 7.79
N ILE A 67 -3.50 -2.63 7.21
CA ILE A 67 -3.58 -1.32 7.89
C ILE A 67 -5.02 -1.04 8.35
N TYR A 68 -6.02 -1.21 7.49
CA TYR A 68 -7.43 -1.03 7.89
C TYR A 68 -7.85 -2.00 8.99
N SER A 69 -7.35 -3.24 8.95
CA SER A 69 -7.66 -4.26 9.94
C SER A 69 -7.03 -3.98 11.32
N GLU A 70 -6.05 -3.09 11.41
CA GLU A 70 -5.48 -2.58 12.65
C GLU A 70 -6.19 -1.31 13.14
N ILE A 71 -6.44 -0.37 12.24
CA ILE A 71 -7.03 0.94 12.58
C ILE A 71 -8.50 0.82 12.97
N ILE A 72 -9.32 0.11 12.19
CA ILE A 72 -10.76 -0.01 12.43
C ILE A 72 -11.06 -0.59 13.81
N PRO A 73 -10.47 -1.73 14.26
CA PRO A 73 -10.69 -2.26 15.59
C PRO A 73 -10.28 -1.31 16.71
N THR A 74 -9.15 -0.61 16.54
CA THR A 74 -8.62 0.34 17.51
C THR A 74 -9.62 1.47 17.78
N PHE A 75 -10.10 2.12 16.72
CA PHE A 75 -11.01 3.27 16.87
C PHE A 75 -12.49 2.89 17.00
N ALA A 76 -12.87 1.65 16.72
CA ALA A 76 -14.18 1.10 17.07
C ALA A 76 -14.24 0.56 18.52
N GLY A 77 -13.09 0.43 19.18
CA GLY A 77 -12.97 -0.13 20.53
C GLY A 77 -13.40 -1.60 20.62
N ARG A 78 -13.24 -2.37 19.54
CA ARG A 78 -13.68 -3.77 19.40
C ARG A 78 -12.60 -4.65 18.76
N ASN A 79 -12.72 -5.96 18.98
CA ASN A 79 -11.89 -6.92 18.28
C ASN A 79 -12.30 -6.97 16.79
N LEU A 80 -11.32 -7.24 15.90
CA LEU A 80 -11.60 -7.48 14.49
C LEU A 80 -12.56 -8.65 14.33
N TYR A 81 -13.74 -8.39 13.77
CA TYR A 81 -14.72 -9.42 13.52
C TYR A 81 -14.22 -10.41 12.48
N GLY A 82 -14.47 -11.71 12.69
CA GLY A 82 -14.13 -12.73 11.73
C GLY A 82 -12.62 -12.83 11.39
N TYR A 83 -11.72 -12.70 12.37
CA TYR A 83 -10.28 -12.73 12.13
C TYR A 83 -9.82 -13.92 11.27
N LYS A 84 -10.33 -15.14 11.53
CA LYS A 84 -9.97 -16.32 10.75
C LYS A 84 -10.42 -16.19 9.29
N THR A 85 -11.64 -15.69 9.06
CA THR A 85 -12.16 -15.45 7.69
C THR A 85 -11.44 -14.31 7.00
N MET A 86 -10.96 -13.28 7.73
CA MET A 86 -10.10 -12.24 7.18
C MET A 86 -8.77 -12.78 6.66
N VAL A 87 -8.12 -13.65 7.45
CA VAL A 87 -6.85 -14.30 7.02
C VAL A 87 -7.09 -15.24 5.85
N LEU A 88 -8.12 -16.10 5.93
CA LEU A 88 -8.48 -17.02 4.84
C LEU A 88 -8.79 -16.26 3.54
N SER A 89 -9.54 -15.16 3.63
CA SER A 89 -9.83 -14.31 2.45
C SER A 89 -8.57 -13.75 1.82
N MET A 90 -7.55 -13.36 2.61
CA MET A 90 -6.26 -12.91 2.06
C MET A 90 -5.53 -14.03 1.33
N VAL A 91 -5.53 -15.25 1.89
CA VAL A 91 -4.92 -16.42 1.25
C VAL A 91 -5.64 -16.77 -0.05
N LEU A 92 -6.99 -16.77 -0.04
CA LEU A 92 -7.79 -17.06 -1.24
C LEU A 92 -7.57 -16.02 -2.35
N ILE A 93 -7.53 -14.71 -2.01
CA ILE A 93 -7.22 -13.65 -2.98
C ILE A 93 -5.82 -13.88 -3.57
N SER A 94 -4.83 -14.18 -2.71
CA SER A 94 -3.47 -14.42 -3.15
C SER A 94 -3.36 -15.60 -4.12
N LEU A 95 -4.03 -16.72 -3.82
CA LEU A 95 -4.05 -17.87 -4.71
C LEU A 95 -4.77 -17.58 -6.02
N LEU A 96 -5.98 -16.99 -5.95
CA LEU A 96 -6.76 -16.66 -7.14
C LEU A 96 -6.06 -15.63 -8.03
N SER A 97 -5.23 -14.76 -7.47
CA SER A 97 -4.53 -13.70 -8.23
C SER A 97 -3.71 -14.23 -9.40
N PHE A 98 -3.23 -15.48 -9.32
CA PHE A 98 -2.47 -16.15 -10.38
C PHE A 98 -3.33 -16.87 -11.43
N PHE A 99 -4.66 -16.81 -11.34
CA PHE A 99 -5.57 -17.51 -12.25
C PHE A 99 -6.54 -16.57 -12.99
N VAL A 100 -6.23 -15.28 -13.06
CA VAL A 100 -7.16 -14.26 -13.58
C VAL A 100 -6.53 -13.30 -14.59
N TRP A 101 -5.23 -13.39 -14.86
CA TRP A 101 -4.47 -12.37 -15.60
C TRP A 101 -4.99 -12.08 -17.01
N ALA A 102 -5.59 -13.06 -17.69
CA ALA A 102 -6.00 -12.89 -19.07
C ALA A 102 -7.24 -12.00 -19.26
N HIS A 103 -7.89 -11.56 -18.17
CA HIS A 103 -8.93 -10.54 -18.28
C HIS A 103 -8.39 -9.17 -18.75
N HIS A 104 -7.09 -8.95 -18.67
CA HIS A 104 -6.47 -7.73 -19.19
C HIS A 104 -6.41 -7.64 -20.71
N PHE A 105 -6.75 -8.73 -21.42
CA PHE A 105 -6.73 -8.78 -22.88
C PHE A 105 -7.84 -9.66 -23.48
N TYR A 106 -9.04 -9.62 -22.91
CA TYR A 106 -10.22 -10.34 -23.45
C TYR A 106 -10.48 -10.04 -24.93
N THR A 107 -10.17 -8.85 -25.40
CA THR A 107 -10.40 -8.40 -26.77
C THR A 107 -9.28 -8.73 -27.76
N MET A 108 -8.23 -9.43 -27.32
CA MET A 108 -7.07 -9.80 -28.17
C MET A 108 -7.21 -11.14 -28.88
N GLY A 109 -8.41 -11.76 -28.86
CA GLY A 109 -8.66 -12.97 -29.65
C GLY A 109 -8.24 -14.29 -29.02
N GLN A 110 -8.17 -14.38 -27.69
CA GLN A 110 -7.79 -15.62 -26.98
C GLN A 110 -8.87 -16.73 -27.03
N GLY A 111 -10.04 -16.43 -27.59
CA GLY A 111 -11.13 -17.39 -27.78
C GLY A 111 -12.16 -17.42 -26.64
N ALA A 112 -13.37 -17.88 -26.97
CA ALA A 112 -14.52 -17.85 -26.07
C ALA A 112 -14.30 -18.71 -24.79
N LEU A 113 -13.68 -19.88 -24.94
CA LEU A 113 -13.41 -20.78 -23.80
C LEU A 113 -12.48 -20.14 -22.78
N ALA A 114 -11.36 -19.58 -23.23
CA ALA A 114 -10.42 -18.88 -22.34
C ALA A 114 -11.10 -17.68 -21.68
N ASN A 115 -11.80 -16.84 -22.45
CA ASN A 115 -12.54 -15.70 -21.92
C ASN A 115 -13.55 -16.12 -20.84
N SER A 116 -14.27 -17.24 -21.03
CA SER A 116 -15.23 -17.74 -20.04
C SER A 116 -14.54 -18.21 -18.75
N ILE A 117 -13.46 -18.98 -18.86
CA ILE A 117 -12.70 -19.47 -17.69
C ILE A 117 -12.16 -18.29 -16.88
N PHE A 118 -11.46 -17.36 -17.53
CA PHE A 118 -10.87 -16.19 -16.85
C PHE A 118 -11.95 -15.23 -16.32
N SER A 119 -13.13 -15.18 -16.93
CA SER A 119 -14.26 -14.41 -16.40
C SER A 119 -14.77 -14.99 -15.09
N ILE A 120 -14.97 -16.30 -15.00
CA ILE A 120 -15.44 -16.99 -13.80
C ILE A 120 -14.42 -16.83 -12.67
N THR A 121 -13.15 -17.08 -12.94
CA THR A 121 -12.08 -16.97 -11.92
C THR A 121 -11.90 -15.54 -11.42
N THR A 122 -12.02 -14.54 -12.32
CA THR A 122 -11.95 -13.11 -11.97
C THR A 122 -13.10 -12.70 -11.06
N MET A 123 -14.33 -13.06 -11.41
CA MET A 123 -15.50 -12.75 -10.60
C MET A 123 -15.47 -13.46 -9.24
N ALA A 124 -14.86 -14.65 -9.16
CA ALA A 124 -14.73 -15.39 -7.90
C ALA A 124 -13.96 -14.62 -6.82
N ILE A 125 -13.04 -13.69 -7.20
CA ILE A 125 -12.30 -12.84 -6.25
C ILE A 125 -13.22 -11.87 -5.50
N ALA A 126 -14.37 -11.52 -6.06
CA ALA A 126 -15.34 -10.67 -5.37
C ALA A 126 -15.84 -11.27 -4.06
N VAL A 127 -15.92 -12.60 -3.95
CA VAL A 127 -16.41 -13.30 -2.75
C VAL A 127 -15.48 -13.07 -1.54
N PRO A 128 -14.19 -13.44 -1.57
CA PRO A 128 -13.31 -13.20 -0.43
C PRO A 128 -13.11 -11.69 -0.16
N THR A 129 -13.20 -10.83 -1.16
CA THR A 129 -13.15 -9.37 -0.97
C THR A 129 -14.39 -8.87 -0.25
N GLY A 130 -15.59 -9.32 -0.63
CA GLY A 130 -16.85 -9.01 0.03
C GLY A 130 -16.87 -9.45 1.50
N ILE A 131 -16.33 -10.64 1.81
CA ILE A 131 -16.20 -11.11 3.20
C ILE A 131 -15.40 -10.10 4.04
N LYS A 132 -14.34 -9.50 3.49
CA LYS A 132 -13.54 -8.49 4.20
C LYS A 132 -14.35 -7.22 4.48
N ILE A 133 -15.05 -6.70 3.47
CA ILE A 133 -15.91 -5.51 3.63
C ILE A 133 -16.94 -5.75 4.73
N PHE A 134 -17.64 -6.88 4.72
CA PHE A 134 -18.60 -7.20 5.78
C PHE A 134 -17.94 -7.36 7.15
N ASN A 135 -16.77 -7.98 7.25
CA ASN A 135 -16.07 -8.11 8.52
C ASN A 135 -15.66 -6.75 9.11
N TRP A 136 -15.26 -5.77 8.29
CA TRP A 136 -15.00 -4.41 8.77
C TRP A 136 -16.29 -3.72 9.19
N LEU A 137 -17.39 -3.85 8.44
CA LEU A 137 -18.70 -3.32 8.82
C LEU A 137 -19.19 -3.93 10.15
N PHE A 138 -19.06 -5.25 10.35
CA PHE A 138 -19.40 -5.90 11.61
C PHE A 138 -18.45 -5.51 12.76
N THR A 139 -17.19 -5.15 12.46
CA THR A 139 -16.30 -4.58 13.48
C THR A 139 -16.78 -3.21 13.92
N LEU A 140 -17.29 -2.38 12.99
CA LEU A 140 -17.88 -1.07 13.28
C LEU A 140 -19.23 -1.18 14.00
N TRP A 141 -20.01 -2.22 13.71
CA TRP A 141 -21.33 -2.42 14.25
C TRP A 141 -21.34 -2.48 15.78
N LYS A 142 -22.13 -1.61 16.44
CA LYS A 142 -22.18 -1.45 17.90
C LYS A 142 -20.82 -1.10 18.54
N GLY A 143 -19.86 -0.58 17.79
CA GLY A 143 -18.61 -0.04 18.32
C GLY A 143 -18.77 1.38 18.84
N LYS A 144 -17.89 1.79 19.75
CA LYS A 144 -17.75 3.19 20.21
C LYS A 144 -16.79 3.90 19.27
N ILE A 145 -17.29 4.32 18.09
CA ILE A 145 -16.47 4.86 17.01
C ILE A 145 -15.91 6.23 17.41
N ARG A 146 -14.59 6.34 17.40
CA ARG A 146 -13.86 7.62 17.55
C ARG A 146 -13.37 8.05 16.17
N ILE A 147 -13.95 9.15 15.65
CA ILE A 147 -13.60 9.67 14.32
C ILE A 147 -12.33 10.52 14.42
N THR A 148 -11.19 9.86 14.41
CA THR A 148 -9.85 10.44 14.23
C THR A 148 -9.50 10.47 12.74
N THR A 149 -8.43 11.16 12.34
CA THR A 149 -7.97 11.19 10.95
C THR A 149 -7.73 9.79 10.37
N PRO A 150 -7.00 8.86 11.04
CA PRO A 150 -6.84 7.49 10.54
C PRO A 150 -8.17 6.76 10.35
N MET A 151 -9.08 6.93 11.30
CA MET A 151 -10.40 6.29 11.24
C MET A 151 -11.28 6.87 10.14
N LEU A 152 -11.20 8.18 9.89
CA LEU A 152 -11.96 8.82 8.83
C LEU A 152 -11.57 8.28 7.45
N TYR A 153 -10.26 8.15 7.15
CA TYR A 153 -9.79 7.48 5.94
C TYR A 153 -10.32 6.05 5.84
N SER A 154 -10.32 5.30 6.96
CA SER A 154 -10.78 3.91 7.00
C SER A 154 -12.29 3.77 6.79
N ILE A 155 -13.10 4.72 7.26
CA ILE A 155 -14.56 4.74 7.02
C ILE A 155 -14.84 5.12 5.57
N LEU A 156 -14.17 6.14 5.02
CA LEU A 156 -14.34 6.58 3.65
C LEU A 156 -13.87 5.54 2.62
N PHE A 157 -12.86 4.73 2.97
CA PHE A 157 -12.41 3.61 2.17
C PHE A 157 -13.55 2.65 1.82
N ILE A 158 -14.37 2.26 2.81
CA ILE A 158 -15.37 1.20 2.64
C ILE A 158 -16.33 1.48 1.46
N PRO A 159 -17.08 2.59 1.42
CA PRO A 159 -18.00 2.86 0.32
C PRO A 159 -17.29 3.13 -1.00
N LEU A 160 -16.20 3.90 -1.00
CA LEU A 160 -15.51 4.28 -2.24
C LEU A 160 -14.83 3.07 -2.90
N PHE A 161 -14.17 2.24 -2.13
CA PHE A 161 -13.58 1.00 -2.62
C PHE A 161 -14.65 0.01 -3.08
N THR A 162 -15.82 -0.03 -2.44
CA THR A 162 -16.93 -0.89 -2.84
C THR A 162 -17.44 -0.49 -4.24
N ILE A 163 -17.55 0.81 -4.55
CA ILE A 163 -17.88 1.28 -5.91
C ILE A 163 -16.84 0.76 -6.91
N GLY A 164 -15.54 0.93 -6.60
CA GLY A 164 -14.46 0.40 -7.42
C GLY A 164 -14.54 -1.12 -7.60
N GLY A 165 -14.83 -1.87 -6.53
CA GLY A 165 -14.96 -3.32 -6.56
C GLY A 165 -16.13 -3.81 -7.42
N VAL A 166 -17.30 -3.17 -7.33
CA VAL A 166 -18.48 -3.51 -8.17
C VAL A 166 -18.17 -3.26 -9.66
N THR A 167 -17.54 -2.14 -9.99
CA THR A 167 -17.13 -1.87 -11.38
C THR A 167 -16.05 -2.84 -11.87
N GLY A 168 -15.23 -3.39 -10.95
CA GLY A 168 -14.28 -4.46 -11.23
C GLY A 168 -14.97 -5.78 -11.60
N VAL A 169 -16.08 -6.11 -10.93
CA VAL A 169 -16.89 -7.28 -11.32
C VAL A 169 -17.48 -7.10 -12.73
N MET A 170 -17.94 -5.88 -13.07
CA MET A 170 -18.41 -5.56 -14.42
C MET A 170 -17.32 -5.78 -15.48
N LEU A 171 -16.10 -5.30 -15.24
CA LEU A 171 -14.94 -5.52 -16.12
C LEU A 171 -14.49 -7.00 -16.14
N GLY A 172 -14.67 -7.74 -15.04
CA GLY A 172 -14.36 -9.16 -14.95
C GLY A 172 -15.26 -10.06 -15.83
N MET A 173 -16.44 -9.58 -16.20
CA MET A 173 -17.34 -10.26 -17.13
C MET A 173 -16.90 -10.01 -18.56
N SER A 174 -16.35 -11.02 -19.23
CA SER A 174 -15.80 -10.85 -20.59
C SER A 174 -16.79 -10.27 -21.57
N ALA A 175 -18.06 -10.68 -21.53
CA ALA A 175 -19.10 -10.14 -22.41
C ALA A 175 -19.36 -8.64 -22.20
N ALA A 176 -19.29 -8.16 -20.96
CA ALA A 176 -19.44 -6.75 -20.64
C ALA A 176 -18.15 -5.97 -20.94
N ASP A 177 -16.98 -6.58 -20.73
CA ASP A 177 -15.68 -5.98 -20.97
C ASP A 177 -15.46 -5.58 -22.45
N TYR A 178 -16.08 -6.26 -23.39
CA TYR A 178 -16.06 -5.83 -24.81
C TYR A 178 -16.57 -4.39 -25.01
N GLN A 179 -17.47 -3.90 -24.12
CA GLN A 179 -17.95 -2.51 -24.13
C GLN A 179 -17.00 -1.57 -23.38
N TYR A 180 -16.36 -2.04 -22.30
CA TYR A 180 -15.59 -1.18 -21.38
C TYR A 180 -14.08 -1.22 -21.64
N HIS A 181 -13.61 -2.24 -22.36
CA HIS A 181 -12.19 -2.51 -22.56
C HIS A 181 -11.46 -1.31 -23.16
N ASN A 182 -10.35 -0.93 -22.54
CA ASN A 182 -9.55 0.22 -22.97
C ASN A 182 -10.30 1.56 -23.09
N THR A 183 -11.41 1.73 -22.37
CA THR A 183 -12.14 3.01 -22.23
C THR A 183 -11.79 3.74 -20.93
N MET A 184 -12.32 4.94 -20.76
CA MET A 184 -12.22 5.71 -19.51
C MET A 184 -12.94 5.03 -18.34
N PHE A 185 -13.87 4.09 -18.59
CA PHE A 185 -14.49 3.25 -17.57
C PHE A 185 -13.43 2.43 -16.80
N LEU A 186 -12.48 1.83 -17.51
CA LEU A 186 -11.36 1.10 -16.89
C LEU A 186 -10.48 2.04 -16.06
N VAL A 187 -10.24 3.26 -16.56
CA VAL A 187 -9.45 4.28 -15.82
C VAL A 187 -10.16 4.65 -14.52
N ALA A 188 -11.47 4.90 -14.57
CA ALA A 188 -12.27 5.17 -13.38
C ALA A 188 -12.22 4.02 -12.37
N HIS A 189 -12.38 2.77 -12.86
CA HIS A 189 -12.34 1.59 -12.01
C HIS A 189 -11.06 1.50 -11.18
N PHE A 190 -9.89 1.47 -11.84
CA PHE A 190 -8.67 1.24 -11.08
C PHE A 190 -8.30 2.41 -10.17
N HIS A 191 -8.67 3.66 -10.50
CA HIS A 191 -8.48 4.78 -9.59
C HIS A 191 -9.43 4.72 -8.38
N MET A 192 -10.68 4.29 -8.57
CA MET A 192 -11.63 4.05 -7.48
C MET A 192 -11.24 2.86 -6.58
N VAL A 193 -10.34 1.98 -7.05
CA VAL A 193 -9.75 0.91 -6.23
C VAL A 193 -8.47 1.38 -5.56
N ILE A 194 -7.54 2.01 -6.30
CA ILE A 194 -6.21 2.38 -5.78
C ILE A 194 -6.30 3.51 -4.77
N ILE A 195 -7.02 4.60 -5.07
CA ILE A 195 -7.02 5.78 -4.19
C ILE A 195 -7.70 5.46 -2.86
N PRO A 196 -8.96 4.99 -2.79
CA PRO A 196 -9.54 4.60 -1.51
C PRO A 196 -8.87 3.38 -0.90
N GLY A 197 -8.48 2.40 -1.71
CA GLY A 197 -7.91 1.14 -1.21
C GLY A 197 -6.50 1.30 -0.67
N VAL A 198 -5.59 1.89 -1.44
CA VAL A 198 -4.16 1.94 -1.11
C VAL A 198 -3.75 3.30 -0.54
N VAL A 199 -4.07 4.41 -1.24
CA VAL A 199 -3.61 5.74 -0.80
C VAL A 199 -4.23 6.12 0.55
N PHE A 200 -5.53 5.87 0.75
CA PHE A 200 -6.17 6.13 2.05
C PHE A 200 -5.56 5.27 3.17
N ALA A 201 -5.23 3.99 2.88
CA ALA A 201 -4.56 3.14 3.86
C ALA A 201 -3.19 3.68 4.23
N MET A 202 -2.40 4.12 3.24
CA MET A 202 -1.08 4.72 3.48
C MET A 202 -1.19 5.99 4.32
N LEU A 203 -2.14 6.88 4.01
CA LEU A 203 -2.36 8.12 4.76
C LEU A 203 -2.92 7.85 6.17
N ALA A 204 -3.82 6.88 6.29
CA ALA A 204 -4.31 6.43 7.58
C ALA A 204 -3.18 5.83 8.44
N GLY A 205 -2.37 4.95 7.87
CA GLY A 205 -1.22 4.34 8.53
C GLY A 205 -0.15 5.38 8.89
N LEU A 206 0.20 6.27 7.96
CA LEU A 206 1.14 7.36 8.19
C LEU A 206 0.69 8.20 9.40
N THR A 207 -0.56 8.60 9.46
CA THR A 207 -1.10 9.40 10.57
C THR A 207 -1.17 8.58 11.86
N TYR A 208 -1.55 7.30 11.78
CA TYR A 208 -1.67 6.40 12.93
C TYR A 208 -0.33 6.14 13.60
N TRP A 209 0.70 5.79 12.83
CA TRP A 209 2.04 5.50 13.36
C TRP A 209 2.96 6.73 13.42
N TRP A 210 2.50 7.93 13.02
CA TRP A 210 3.30 9.16 13.08
C TRP A 210 3.94 9.41 14.45
N PRO A 211 3.19 9.24 15.58
CA PRO A 211 3.79 9.41 16.92
C PRO A 211 4.96 8.47 17.19
N LYS A 212 4.88 7.22 16.71
CA LYS A 212 5.95 6.22 16.85
C LYS A 212 7.20 6.55 16.04
N MET A 213 7.03 7.21 14.90
CA MET A 213 8.14 7.59 14.03
C MET A 213 8.82 8.89 14.49
N PHE A 214 8.05 9.88 14.95
CA PHE A 214 8.52 11.24 15.12
C PHE A 214 8.29 11.84 16.50
N GLY A 215 7.61 11.18 17.42
CA GLY A 215 7.39 11.66 18.79
C GLY A 215 6.44 12.85 18.92
N TYR A 216 5.51 13.05 18.00
CA TYR A 216 4.44 14.05 18.08
C TYR A 216 3.26 13.67 17.22
N MET A 217 2.10 14.29 17.47
CA MET A 217 0.87 14.07 16.71
C MET A 217 0.75 15.06 15.55
N LEU A 218 0.19 14.58 14.42
CA LEU A 218 -0.26 15.48 13.36
C LEU A 218 -1.55 16.20 13.77
N ASN A 219 -1.78 17.41 13.20
CA ASN A 219 -2.97 18.17 13.49
C ASN A 219 -4.22 17.48 12.94
N GLU A 220 -5.13 17.09 13.83
CA GLU A 220 -6.35 16.35 13.50
C GLU A 220 -7.33 17.15 12.61
N ARG A 221 -7.42 18.48 12.75
CA ARG A 221 -8.34 19.30 11.92
C ARG A 221 -7.86 19.34 10.47
N LEU A 222 -6.56 19.55 10.26
CA LEU A 222 -5.96 19.54 8.93
C LEU A 222 -5.99 18.14 8.32
N GLY A 223 -5.74 17.09 9.12
CA GLY A 223 -5.82 15.70 8.68
C GLY A 223 -7.22 15.34 8.19
N LYS A 224 -8.26 15.70 8.94
CA LYS A 224 -9.67 15.46 8.53
C LYS A 224 -10.07 16.28 7.31
N LEU A 225 -9.63 17.53 7.22
CA LEU A 225 -9.85 18.36 6.03
C LEU A 225 -9.24 17.70 4.78
N ALA A 226 -7.99 17.25 4.88
CA ALA A 226 -7.33 16.54 3.79
C ALA A 226 -8.09 15.27 3.38
N ALA A 227 -8.55 14.48 4.36
CA ALA A 227 -9.29 13.24 4.10
C ALA A 227 -10.59 13.51 3.30
N TRP A 228 -11.35 14.54 3.68
CA TRP A 228 -12.55 14.92 2.94
C TRP A 228 -12.24 15.48 1.55
N LEU A 229 -11.23 16.33 1.41
CA LEU A 229 -10.85 16.88 0.10
C LEU A 229 -10.41 15.77 -0.86
N ILE A 230 -9.61 14.80 -0.39
CA ILE A 230 -9.16 13.68 -1.21
C ILE A 230 -10.34 12.77 -1.57
N ALA A 231 -11.26 12.49 -0.63
CA ALA A 231 -12.44 11.66 -0.91
C ALA A 231 -13.39 12.30 -1.92
N ILE A 232 -13.72 13.59 -1.73
CA ILE A 232 -14.57 14.34 -2.64
C ILE A 232 -13.89 14.50 -4.00
N GLY A 233 -12.60 14.86 -4.01
CA GLY A 233 -11.82 14.98 -5.23
C GLY A 233 -11.78 13.68 -6.02
N THR A 234 -11.64 12.53 -5.34
CA THR A 234 -11.71 11.20 -5.96
C THR A 234 -13.06 10.94 -6.63
N LEU A 235 -14.17 11.22 -5.94
CA LEU A 235 -15.51 11.05 -6.52
C LEU A 235 -15.72 11.97 -7.73
N VAL A 236 -15.41 13.26 -7.59
CA VAL A 236 -15.62 14.25 -8.65
C VAL A 236 -14.70 13.99 -9.86
N ALA A 237 -13.49 13.47 -9.62
CA ALA A 237 -12.56 13.15 -10.70
C ALA A 237 -12.95 11.87 -11.47
N PHE A 238 -13.34 10.82 -10.77
CA PHE A 238 -13.43 9.50 -11.41
C PHE A 238 -14.85 9.03 -11.71
N MET A 239 -15.88 9.49 -11.00
CA MET A 239 -17.27 9.14 -11.35
C MET A 239 -17.68 9.56 -12.77
N PRO A 240 -17.34 10.80 -13.25
CA PRO A 240 -17.64 11.19 -14.62
C PRO A 240 -16.93 10.34 -15.69
N MET A 241 -15.76 9.75 -15.36
CA MET A 241 -15.02 8.90 -16.28
C MET A 241 -15.72 7.56 -16.53
N PHE A 242 -16.56 7.07 -15.61
CA PHE A 242 -17.43 5.91 -15.88
C PHE A 242 -18.41 6.24 -17.00
N ILE A 243 -19.02 7.43 -16.95
CA ILE A 243 -20.00 7.87 -17.94
C ILE A 243 -19.32 8.06 -19.29
N SER A 244 -18.24 8.85 -19.35
CA SER A 244 -17.54 9.07 -20.63
C SER A 244 -16.97 7.78 -21.23
N GLY A 245 -16.59 6.81 -20.38
CA GLY A 245 -16.14 5.49 -20.83
C GLY A 245 -17.28 4.65 -21.42
N LEU A 246 -18.50 4.72 -20.84
CA LEU A 246 -19.70 4.10 -21.40
C LEU A 246 -20.12 4.76 -22.72
N ASP A 247 -19.90 6.08 -22.85
CA ASP A 247 -20.12 6.84 -24.09
C ASP A 247 -19.03 6.56 -25.14
N GLY A 248 -18.06 5.68 -24.85
CA GLY A 248 -17.05 5.23 -25.81
C GLY A 248 -15.73 6.01 -25.79
N GLN A 249 -15.49 6.90 -24.82
CA GLN A 249 -14.20 7.57 -24.71
C GLN A 249 -13.08 6.57 -24.43
N ALA A 250 -12.17 6.39 -25.40
CA ALA A 250 -11.00 5.54 -25.23
C ALA A 250 -10.00 6.12 -24.22
N ARG A 251 -9.32 5.26 -23.46
CA ARG A 251 -8.18 5.68 -22.64
C ARG A 251 -6.98 6.08 -23.52
N ARG A 252 -6.07 6.90 -22.99
CA ARG A 252 -4.83 7.33 -23.66
C ARG A 252 -5.04 8.25 -24.88
N MET A 253 -6.22 8.84 -25.02
CA MET A 253 -6.44 9.89 -26.02
C MET A 253 -5.77 11.19 -25.55
N TYR A 254 -5.04 11.84 -26.45
CA TYR A 254 -4.45 13.16 -26.17
C TYR A 254 -5.37 14.31 -26.59
N THR A 255 -6.34 14.04 -27.48
CA THR A 255 -7.36 15.00 -27.93
C THR A 255 -8.62 14.26 -28.37
N TYR A 256 -9.73 14.97 -28.48
CA TYR A 256 -11.01 14.48 -28.99
C TYR A 256 -11.78 15.63 -29.66
N SER A 257 -12.69 15.31 -30.59
CA SER A 257 -13.55 16.28 -31.24
C SER A 257 -14.65 16.79 -30.30
N GLU A 258 -15.03 18.06 -30.42
CA GLU A 258 -16.16 18.65 -29.66
C GLU A 258 -17.48 17.89 -29.90
N SER A 259 -17.66 17.33 -31.10
CA SER A 259 -18.86 16.55 -31.45
C SER A 259 -19.02 15.26 -30.66
N THR A 260 -17.99 14.77 -29.96
CA THR A 260 -18.07 13.54 -29.15
C THR A 260 -18.84 13.68 -27.84
N GLY A 261 -19.05 14.91 -27.34
CA GLY A 261 -19.71 15.19 -26.08
C GLY A 261 -18.88 14.92 -24.82
N PHE A 262 -17.60 14.49 -24.95
CA PHE A 262 -16.75 14.16 -23.80
C PHE A 262 -16.31 15.37 -22.98
N GLY A 263 -16.44 16.58 -23.53
CA GLY A 263 -15.93 17.83 -22.91
C GLY A 263 -16.45 18.07 -21.50
N LEU A 264 -17.76 17.90 -21.28
CA LEU A 264 -18.37 18.07 -19.96
C LEU A 264 -17.80 17.13 -18.92
N TRP A 265 -17.70 15.84 -19.21
CA TRP A 265 -17.21 14.82 -18.29
C TRP A 265 -15.73 15.03 -17.95
N ASN A 266 -14.92 15.38 -18.94
CA ASN A 266 -13.50 15.66 -18.73
C ASN A 266 -13.30 16.96 -17.92
N MET A 267 -14.16 18.01 -18.11
CA MET A 267 -14.09 19.21 -17.32
C MET A 267 -14.43 18.95 -15.84
N ILE A 268 -15.48 18.18 -15.56
CA ILE A 268 -15.84 17.81 -14.17
C ILE A 268 -14.69 16.98 -13.55
N ALA A 269 -14.14 16.02 -14.29
CA ALA A 269 -13.01 15.22 -13.82
C ALA A 269 -11.78 16.09 -13.52
N PHE A 270 -11.49 17.10 -14.34
CA PHE A 270 -10.41 18.05 -14.11
C PHE A 270 -10.60 18.86 -12.82
N VAL A 271 -11.82 19.36 -12.56
CA VAL A 271 -12.14 20.03 -11.29
C VAL A 271 -11.91 19.10 -10.10
N GLY A 272 -12.32 17.82 -10.23
CA GLY A 272 -12.07 16.81 -9.22
C GLY A 272 -10.58 16.60 -8.96
N ALA A 273 -9.76 16.56 -10.01
CA ALA A 273 -8.31 16.44 -9.89
C ALA A 273 -7.67 17.62 -9.16
N ILE A 274 -8.18 18.86 -9.36
CA ILE A 274 -7.75 20.05 -8.61
C ILE A 274 -8.09 19.89 -7.12
N ILE A 275 -9.30 19.48 -6.79
CA ILE A 275 -9.73 19.28 -5.39
C ILE A 275 -8.84 18.23 -4.73
N LEU A 276 -8.55 17.13 -5.42
CA LEU A 276 -7.68 16.07 -4.96
C LEU A 276 -6.24 16.57 -4.71
N ALA A 277 -5.70 17.38 -5.63
CA ALA A 277 -4.37 17.98 -5.48
C ALA A 277 -4.32 18.92 -4.25
N ILE A 278 -5.35 19.74 -4.01
CA ILE A 278 -5.45 20.57 -2.82
C ILE A 278 -5.44 19.71 -1.55
N GLY A 279 -6.12 18.56 -1.55
CA GLY A 279 -6.10 17.60 -0.44
C GLY A 279 -4.68 17.12 -0.10
N PHE A 280 -3.86 16.81 -1.10
CA PHE A 280 -2.45 16.44 -0.90
C PHE A 280 -1.60 17.61 -0.41
N ILE A 281 -1.82 18.82 -0.92
CA ILE A 281 -1.15 20.04 -0.41
C ILE A 281 -1.46 20.25 1.08
N VAL A 282 -2.70 20.03 1.50
CA VAL A 282 -3.09 20.13 2.92
C VAL A 282 -2.36 19.10 3.78
N ILE A 283 -2.09 17.86 3.28
CA ILE A 283 -1.26 16.88 4.00
C ILE A 283 0.16 17.41 4.20
N VAL A 284 0.80 17.88 3.14
CA VAL A 284 2.17 18.44 3.20
C VAL A 284 2.21 19.62 4.18
N TYR A 285 1.22 20.52 4.10
CA TYR A 285 1.09 21.63 5.04
C TYR A 285 0.88 21.13 6.47
N ASN A 286 0.07 20.10 6.70
CA ASN A 286 -0.15 19.53 8.03
C ASN A 286 1.16 18.99 8.62
N ILE A 287 1.96 18.29 7.84
CA ILE A 287 3.28 17.81 8.26
C ILE A 287 4.18 18.99 8.67
N TYR A 288 4.27 20.00 7.82
CA TYR A 288 5.06 21.21 8.13
C TYR A 288 4.57 21.91 9.40
N TYR A 289 3.26 22.16 9.49
CA TYR A 289 2.65 22.81 10.65
C TYR A 289 2.88 22.02 11.94
N SER A 290 2.63 20.72 11.92
CA SER A 290 2.78 19.88 13.11
C SER A 290 4.24 19.73 13.53
N THR A 291 5.18 19.70 12.59
CA THR A 291 6.62 19.69 12.91
C THR A 291 7.03 20.95 13.70
N ARG A 292 6.39 22.09 13.45
CA ARG A 292 6.72 23.36 14.10
C ARG A 292 5.96 23.60 15.41
N TYR A 293 4.71 23.16 15.50
CA TYR A 293 3.79 23.59 16.55
C TYR A 293 3.20 22.48 17.41
N ALA A 294 3.41 21.20 17.07
CA ALA A 294 2.89 20.11 17.87
C ALA A 294 3.70 19.93 19.18
N SER A 295 3.00 19.56 20.25
CA SER A 295 3.64 19.17 21.50
C SER A 295 4.52 17.92 21.28
N ARG A 296 5.67 17.90 21.93
CA ARG A 296 6.58 16.74 22.00
C ARG A 296 6.33 15.89 23.24
N ASP A 297 5.56 16.39 24.16
CA ASP A 297 5.09 15.65 25.34
C ASP A 297 3.81 14.93 24.96
N ILE A 298 3.96 13.67 24.55
CA ILE A 298 2.87 12.79 24.16
C ILE A 298 3.00 11.44 24.83
N PRO A 299 1.89 10.78 25.21
CA PRO A 299 1.95 9.45 25.78
C PRO A 299 2.46 8.41 24.77
N ALA A 300 3.01 7.31 25.26
CA ALA A 300 3.44 6.19 24.43
C ALA A 300 2.30 5.62 23.56
N ASP A 301 1.06 5.64 24.07
CA ASP A 301 -0.14 5.17 23.37
C ASP A 301 -1.23 6.25 23.31
N PRO A 302 -1.10 7.25 22.42
CA PRO A 302 -2.07 8.34 22.30
C PRO A 302 -3.43 7.90 21.74
N TRP A 303 -3.49 6.72 21.13
CA TRP A 303 -4.70 6.21 20.50
C TRP A 303 -5.51 5.25 21.35
N ASN A 304 -5.00 4.80 22.50
CA ASN A 304 -5.50 3.66 23.24
C ASN A 304 -5.61 2.41 22.34
N ALA A 305 -4.48 2.11 21.69
CA ALA A 305 -4.36 1.10 20.66
C ALA A 305 -4.22 -0.32 21.22
N ARG A 306 -4.07 -1.31 20.32
CA ARG A 306 -4.22 -2.72 20.65
C ARG A 306 -2.94 -3.53 20.51
N SER A 307 -2.09 -3.14 19.56
CA SER A 307 -0.90 -3.88 19.14
C SER A 307 0.33 -3.50 19.97
N LEU A 308 1.36 -4.35 19.92
CA LEU A 308 2.51 -4.31 20.83
C LEU A 308 3.39 -3.07 20.68
N GLU A 309 3.47 -2.46 19.51
CA GLU A 309 4.25 -1.26 19.27
C GLU A 309 3.78 -0.07 20.12
N TRP A 310 2.54 -0.12 20.62
CA TRP A 310 2.02 0.92 21.52
C TRP A 310 2.34 0.68 22.99
N ALA A 311 3.00 -0.46 23.31
CA ALA A 311 3.51 -0.74 24.64
C ALA A 311 4.90 -0.15 24.92
N ILE A 312 5.48 0.55 23.95
CA ILE A 312 6.80 1.20 24.03
C ILE A 312 6.66 2.70 23.78
N PRO A 313 7.69 3.51 24.08
CA PRO A 313 7.67 4.97 23.92
C PRO A 313 7.30 5.47 22.53
N SER A 314 6.98 6.75 22.46
CA SER A 314 6.80 7.49 21.23
C SER A 314 7.72 8.73 21.24
N PRO A 315 8.80 8.78 20.41
CA PRO A 315 9.16 7.82 19.36
C PRO A 315 9.67 6.47 19.90
N ALA A 316 9.61 5.43 19.07
CA ALA A 316 10.11 4.11 19.44
C ALA A 316 11.64 4.14 19.59
N PRO A 317 12.21 3.56 20.67
CA PRO A 317 13.66 3.46 20.83
C PRO A 317 14.26 2.52 19.78
N ALA A 318 15.55 2.69 19.49
CA ALA A 318 16.24 1.92 18.45
C ALA A 318 16.19 0.39 18.67
N TYR A 319 16.20 -0.03 19.94
CA TYR A 319 16.11 -1.44 20.34
C TYR A 319 14.67 -1.97 20.44
N ASN A 320 13.64 -1.16 20.18
CA ASN A 320 12.21 -1.41 20.32
C ASN A 320 11.76 -1.74 21.75
N PHE A 321 11.99 -2.96 22.24
CA PHE A 321 11.53 -3.42 23.56
C PHE A 321 12.67 -3.50 24.57
N ALA A 322 12.53 -2.80 25.67
CA ALA A 322 13.50 -2.87 26.78
C ALA A 322 13.58 -4.27 27.39
N LYS A 323 12.48 -5.00 27.43
CA LYS A 323 12.38 -6.44 27.75
C LYS A 323 11.54 -7.13 26.69
N THR A 324 11.87 -8.36 26.34
CA THR A 324 11.05 -9.14 25.39
C THR A 324 9.63 -9.34 25.94
N PRO A 325 8.59 -8.91 25.24
CA PRO A 325 7.22 -9.09 25.72
C PRO A 325 6.79 -10.55 25.68
N VAL A 326 6.02 -10.99 26.68
CA VAL A 326 5.42 -12.32 26.72
C VAL A 326 4.04 -12.25 26.09
N VAL A 327 3.89 -12.87 24.92
CA VAL A 327 2.67 -12.85 24.11
C VAL A 327 1.87 -14.14 24.33
N GLU A 328 0.80 -14.06 25.08
CA GLU A 328 -0.09 -15.21 25.37
C GLU A 328 -1.35 -15.19 24.50
N THR A 329 -1.74 -14.02 23.98
CA THR A 329 -2.95 -13.82 23.19
C THR A 329 -2.67 -13.02 21.92
N ARG A 330 -3.60 -13.06 20.97
CA ARG A 330 -3.50 -12.31 19.72
C ARG A 330 -3.39 -10.79 19.93
N ASP A 331 -4.23 -10.25 20.80
CA ASP A 331 -4.25 -8.84 21.20
C ASP A 331 -3.54 -8.68 22.55
N ALA A 332 -2.28 -9.05 22.64
CA ALA A 332 -1.55 -9.18 23.90
C ALA A 332 -1.51 -7.85 24.69
N PHE A 333 -1.19 -6.74 24.04
CA PHE A 333 -1.15 -5.42 24.69
C PHE A 333 -2.55 -4.98 25.19
N TRP A 334 -3.58 -5.16 24.36
CA TRP A 334 -4.96 -4.88 24.76
C TRP A 334 -5.43 -5.73 25.94
N THR A 335 -5.08 -7.01 25.93
CA THR A 335 -5.40 -7.94 27.00
C THR A 335 -4.68 -7.56 28.30
N ALA A 336 -3.40 -7.18 28.20
CA ALA A 336 -2.61 -6.71 29.33
C ALA A 336 -3.21 -5.44 29.95
N LYS A 337 -3.56 -4.43 29.14
CA LYS A 337 -4.24 -3.21 29.62
C LYS A 337 -5.54 -3.53 30.37
N LYS A 338 -6.37 -4.44 29.85
CA LYS A 338 -7.62 -4.81 30.49
C LYS A 338 -7.46 -5.62 31.78
N SER A 339 -6.44 -6.45 31.86
CA SER A 339 -6.20 -7.32 33.02
C SER A 339 -5.27 -6.71 34.08
N GLY A 340 -4.65 -5.54 33.78
CA GLY A 340 -3.63 -4.94 34.64
C GLY A 340 -2.34 -5.76 34.75
N LYS A 341 -2.13 -6.76 33.86
CA LYS A 341 -0.94 -7.61 33.89
C LYS A 341 0.17 -7.01 33.01
N SER A 342 1.39 -7.00 33.54
CA SER A 342 2.55 -6.60 32.72
C SER A 342 2.83 -7.61 31.63
N LEU A 343 3.12 -7.11 30.41
CA LEU A 343 3.65 -7.89 29.30
C LEU A 343 5.13 -8.22 29.46
N PHE A 344 5.84 -7.44 30.26
CA PHE A 344 7.29 -7.50 30.39
C PHE A 344 7.67 -8.27 31.64
N LYS A 345 8.35 -9.40 31.47
CA LYS A 345 8.81 -10.28 32.55
C LYS A 345 10.33 -10.46 32.47
N GLY A 346 10.95 -10.78 33.61
CA GLY A 346 12.38 -11.05 33.71
C GLY A 346 13.22 -9.78 33.87
N ASP A 347 14.55 -9.96 33.85
CA ASP A 347 15.54 -8.91 34.09
C ASP A 347 15.93 -8.18 32.80
N TYR A 348 16.46 -6.97 32.94
CA TYR A 348 17.08 -6.26 31.84
C TYR A 348 18.40 -6.93 31.47
N LYS A 349 18.62 -7.15 30.17
CA LYS A 349 19.86 -7.70 29.62
C LYS A 349 20.53 -6.66 28.75
N GLU A 350 21.84 -6.68 28.71
CA GLU A 350 22.59 -5.90 27.74
C GLU A 350 22.18 -6.20 26.30
N ILE A 351 22.09 -5.18 25.46
CA ILE A 351 21.82 -5.32 24.03
C ILE A 351 23.00 -4.76 23.24
N HIS A 352 23.51 -5.56 22.32
CA HIS A 352 24.44 -5.10 21.30
C HIS A 352 23.66 -4.56 20.10
N MET A 353 23.92 -3.30 19.72
CA MET A 353 23.30 -2.60 18.60
C MET A 353 24.35 -2.25 17.54
N PRO A 354 24.02 -2.38 16.25
CA PRO A 354 24.91 -1.96 15.18
C PRO A 354 24.99 -0.43 15.12
N ASN A 355 26.13 0.10 14.66
CA ASN A 355 26.27 1.53 14.39
C ASN A 355 25.42 1.95 13.18
N TYR A 356 24.97 3.19 13.17
CA TYR A 356 24.27 3.76 12.02
C TYR A 356 25.26 3.95 10.86
N SER A 357 24.85 3.62 9.65
CA SER A 357 25.65 3.78 8.44
C SER A 357 24.88 4.58 7.38
N GLY A 358 25.57 5.52 6.72
CA GLY A 358 25.06 6.24 5.54
C GLY A 358 25.22 5.49 4.24
N GLN A 359 25.89 4.33 4.23
CA GLN A 359 26.19 3.55 3.03
C GLN A 359 24.94 3.14 2.21
N PRO A 360 23.82 2.72 2.83
CA PRO A 360 22.62 2.36 2.05
C PRO A 360 22.07 3.52 1.21
N ILE A 361 22.11 4.76 1.73
CA ILE A 361 21.63 5.95 1.00
C ILE A 361 22.57 6.26 -0.17
N ILE A 362 23.88 6.16 0.03
CA ILE A 362 24.89 6.39 -1.01
C ILE A 362 24.75 5.33 -2.11
N ALA A 363 24.64 4.05 -1.75
CA ALA A 363 24.43 2.94 -2.67
C ALA A 363 23.12 3.11 -3.48
N ALA A 364 22.03 3.52 -2.80
CA ALA A 364 20.76 3.83 -3.47
C ALA A 364 20.88 5.00 -4.46
N GLY A 365 21.66 6.04 -4.12
CA GLY A 365 21.99 7.16 -5.02
C GLY A 365 22.69 6.69 -6.30
N PHE A 366 23.70 5.84 -6.18
CA PHE A 366 24.37 5.26 -7.34
C PHE A 366 23.43 4.39 -8.20
N LEU A 367 22.58 3.57 -7.58
CA LEU A 367 21.61 2.77 -8.32
C LEU A 367 20.54 3.63 -9.02
N PHE A 368 20.13 4.73 -8.40
CA PHE A 368 19.21 5.68 -9.03
C PHE A 368 19.82 6.31 -10.28
N VAL A 369 21.07 6.81 -10.17
CA VAL A 369 21.80 7.39 -11.30
C VAL A 369 22.07 6.33 -12.38
N PHE A 370 22.39 5.10 -12.00
CA PHE A 370 22.54 3.97 -12.92
C PHE A 370 21.26 3.71 -13.71
N GLY A 371 20.12 3.60 -13.04
CA GLY A 371 18.81 3.40 -13.69
C GLY A 371 18.47 4.53 -14.65
N PHE A 372 18.68 5.79 -14.23
CA PHE A 372 18.51 6.96 -15.09
C PHE A 372 19.40 6.89 -16.33
N ALA A 373 20.67 6.61 -16.14
CA ALA A 373 21.64 6.53 -17.23
C ALA A 373 21.31 5.42 -18.25
N MET A 374 20.81 4.27 -17.76
CA MET A 374 20.36 3.16 -18.62
C MET A 374 19.16 3.57 -19.49
N ILE A 375 18.18 4.28 -18.93
CA ILE A 375 16.99 4.74 -19.67
C ILE A 375 17.39 5.65 -20.84
N PHE A 376 18.35 6.55 -20.62
CA PHE A 376 18.79 7.54 -21.60
C PHE A 376 20.04 7.12 -22.40
N SER A 377 20.45 5.84 -22.32
CA SER A 377 21.64 5.28 -23.03
C SER A 377 22.92 6.04 -22.72
N MET A 378 23.07 6.58 -21.50
CA MET A 378 24.27 7.33 -21.06
C MET A 378 25.31 6.36 -20.49
N TRP A 379 25.96 5.57 -21.37
CA TRP A 379 26.79 4.42 -20.98
C TRP A 379 27.95 4.76 -20.05
N VAL A 380 28.64 5.90 -20.25
CA VAL A 380 29.72 6.33 -19.35
C VAL A 380 29.21 6.56 -17.94
N LEU A 381 28.07 7.25 -17.80
CA LEU A 381 27.45 7.53 -16.51
C LEU A 381 26.95 6.23 -15.85
N ALA A 382 26.42 5.29 -16.63
CA ALA A 382 26.00 3.98 -16.15
C ALA A 382 27.18 3.18 -15.57
N ILE A 383 28.32 3.14 -16.27
CA ILE A 383 29.53 2.45 -15.81
C ILE A 383 30.06 3.09 -14.52
N ILE A 384 30.18 4.43 -14.47
CA ILE A 384 30.64 5.15 -13.27
C ILE A 384 29.71 4.85 -12.07
N SER A 385 28.42 4.89 -12.28
CA SER A 385 27.44 4.63 -11.22
C SER A 385 27.48 3.18 -10.74
N ALA A 386 27.63 2.21 -11.65
CA ALA A 386 27.80 0.81 -11.30
C ALA A 386 29.08 0.59 -10.47
N LEU A 387 30.20 1.17 -10.91
CA LEU A 387 31.46 1.11 -10.16
C LEU A 387 31.33 1.76 -8.78
N GLY A 388 30.63 2.89 -8.68
CA GLY A 388 30.35 3.54 -7.40
C GLY A 388 29.51 2.66 -6.47
N PHE A 389 28.48 2.01 -6.99
CA PHE A 389 27.66 1.05 -6.22
C PHE A 389 28.48 -0.12 -5.71
N PHE A 390 29.25 -0.79 -6.58
CA PHE A 390 30.10 -1.90 -6.14
C PHE A 390 31.21 -1.42 -5.19
N GLY A 391 31.74 -0.21 -5.42
CA GLY A 391 32.70 0.43 -4.49
C GLY A 391 32.10 0.59 -3.08
N CYS A 392 30.83 1.01 -2.96
CA CYS A 392 30.14 1.06 -1.67
C CYS A 392 30.03 -0.31 -1.00
N LEU A 393 29.69 -1.37 -1.77
CA LEU A 393 29.61 -2.73 -1.23
C LEU A 393 30.97 -3.22 -0.75
N ILE A 394 32.03 -3.01 -1.55
CA ILE A 394 33.40 -3.39 -1.19
C ILE A 394 33.85 -2.63 0.06
N TYR A 395 33.64 -1.29 0.11
CA TYR A 395 33.98 -0.48 1.28
C TYR A 395 33.33 -1.02 2.54
N ARG A 396 32.03 -1.38 2.46
CA ARG A 396 31.27 -1.94 3.60
C ARG A 396 31.88 -3.25 4.12
N THR A 397 32.51 -4.07 3.27
CA THR A 397 33.16 -5.32 3.73
C THR A 397 34.43 -5.08 4.54
N PHE A 398 35.06 -3.92 4.41
CA PHE A 398 36.23 -3.54 5.19
C PHE A 398 35.90 -2.73 6.44
N GLU A 399 34.66 -2.25 6.56
CA GLU A 399 34.23 -1.51 7.74
C GLU A 399 34.04 -2.46 8.92
N LYS A 400 34.83 -2.25 9.97
CA LYS A 400 34.66 -2.97 11.24
C LYS A 400 33.54 -2.27 12.01
N ASP A 401 32.39 -2.91 12.05
CA ASP A 401 31.25 -2.45 12.83
C ASP A 401 31.25 -3.18 14.19
N ASP A 402 31.95 -2.62 15.16
CA ASP A 402 31.96 -3.17 16.51
C ASP A 402 30.67 -2.84 17.29
N GLY A 403 29.75 -2.06 16.69
CA GLY A 403 28.47 -1.66 17.28
C GLY A 403 28.64 -0.85 18.58
N TYR A 404 27.55 -0.78 19.32
CA TYR A 404 27.54 -0.23 20.67
C TYR A 404 26.66 -1.06 21.61
N HIS A 405 26.91 -0.98 22.90
CA HIS A 405 26.17 -1.74 23.90
C HIS A 405 25.27 -0.81 24.70
N ILE A 406 24.04 -1.21 24.91
CA ILE A 406 23.07 -0.52 25.77
C ILE A 406 22.99 -1.29 27.08
N SER A 407 23.34 -0.63 28.17
CA SER A 407 23.44 -1.26 29.49
C SER A 407 22.05 -1.59 30.06
N PRO A 408 21.93 -2.61 30.95
CA PRO A 408 20.69 -2.89 31.65
C PRO A 408 20.18 -1.71 32.48
N LYS A 409 21.08 -0.89 33.02
CA LYS A 409 20.74 0.29 33.84
C LYS A 409 20.07 1.38 32.99
N GLU A 410 20.66 1.72 31.86
CA GLU A 410 20.12 2.70 30.89
C GLU A 410 18.72 2.33 30.43
N ARG A 411 18.52 1.06 30.08
CA ARG A 411 17.21 0.52 29.69
C ARG A 411 16.16 0.55 30.82
N SER A 412 16.61 0.37 32.07
CA SER A 412 15.75 0.42 33.25
C SER A 412 15.29 1.84 33.53
N GLU A 413 16.21 2.81 33.45
CA GLU A 413 15.91 4.23 33.69
C GLU A 413 14.95 4.78 32.63
N GLU A 414 15.18 4.49 31.35
CA GLU A 414 14.33 4.89 30.25
C GLU A 414 12.92 4.30 30.39
N HIS A 415 12.80 2.99 30.68
CA HIS A 415 11.51 2.33 30.86
C HIS A 415 10.75 2.78 32.12
N THR A 416 11.46 3.20 33.20
CA THR A 416 10.82 3.64 34.44
C THR A 416 10.27 5.06 34.28
N SER A 417 10.97 5.96 33.61
CA SER A 417 10.49 7.31 33.31
C SER A 417 9.22 7.28 32.44
N GLU A 418 9.08 6.28 31.60
CA GLU A 418 7.93 6.06 30.72
C GLU A 418 6.71 5.48 31.43
N LEU A 419 6.92 4.53 32.35
CA LEU A 419 5.83 3.98 33.16
C LEU A 419 5.23 5.04 34.10
N GLN A 420 6.01 6.01 34.58
CA GLN A 420 5.53 7.12 35.38
C GLN A 420 4.64 8.07 34.58
N SER A 421 4.90 8.30 33.31
CA SER A 421 4.02 9.08 32.42
C SER A 421 2.66 8.39 32.12
N HIS A 422 2.55 7.09 32.36
CA HIS A 422 1.32 6.31 32.20
C HIS A 422 0.40 6.28 33.41
N THR A 423 0.91 6.67 34.61
CA THR A 423 0.16 6.61 35.87
C THR A 423 -0.56 7.91 36.20
N GLU A 424 -0.35 8.97 35.46
CA GLU A 424 -0.97 10.30 35.68
C GLU A 424 -2.17 10.61 34.75
N ILE A 425 -2.84 9.58 34.19
CA ILE A 425 -4.08 9.76 33.39
C ILE A 425 -5.25 9.06 34.06
#